data_0a53d99c1c1820c257511631a0aa4443
#
_entry.id   0a53d99c1c1820c257511631a0aa4443
#
_cell.length_a   1.000
_cell.length_b   1.000
_cell.length_c   1.000
_cell.angle_alpha   90.00
_cell.angle_beta   90.00
_cell.angle_gamma   90.00
#
_symmetry.space_group_name_H-M   'P 1'
#
loop_
_entity.id
_entity.type
_entity.pdbx_description
1 polymer ?
#
loop_
_entity_poly.entity_id
_entity_poly.type
_entity_poly.pdbx_seq_one_letter_code
_entity_poly.pdbx_strand_id
1 'polypeptide(L)'
;MRVAFVFPGQGAQEVGMGRALAGQYPEARAVFDAVDRALAADPVPLSTLCFEGPAEALTLTANTQPAILATSVACLAALRARLPSLAPAVLAGHSLGEYSALVASGALPLDVAARLLRLRGTAMQEAVPPGVGAMAAVIGLDDDVVVGLCEEAARETGRVVQAANFNCPGQVVAAGHADAVARLRERVAERGGKSMPVQVSAPFHCALMEPAAARLDAALAAISPSPLDVSVVANVDGAPYGDASRVRELLVRQVAGAVRWSDCVRAMLEAGVDTFVELGPGRVLAGLIKRVQRGARVHSVSDPASLDAAVAALSEAP
;
A
#
# COMPACT_ATOMS: atom_id res chain seq x y z
N MET A 1 4.73 24.02 -9.22
CA MET A 1 4.08 22.84 -8.60
C MET A 1 5.01 21.62 -8.73
N ARG A 2 5.32 20.92 -7.63
CA ARG A 2 6.12 19.68 -7.63
C ARG A 2 5.26 18.54 -7.09
N VAL A 3 4.89 17.60 -7.95
CA VAL A 3 3.85 16.61 -7.68
C VAL A 3 4.45 15.27 -7.28
N ALA A 4 3.88 14.61 -6.26
CA ALA A 4 4.08 13.19 -6.00
C ALA A 4 2.81 12.41 -6.35
N PHE A 5 2.97 11.22 -6.98
CA PHE A 5 1.87 10.26 -7.07
C PHE A 5 2.01 9.23 -5.97
N VAL A 6 0.91 8.97 -5.27
CA VAL A 6 0.85 8.02 -4.18
C VAL A 6 -0.23 6.97 -4.41
N PHE A 7 0.03 5.73 -3.98
CA PHE A 7 -0.80 4.57 -4.28
C PHE A 7 -1.25 3.89 -2.98
N PRO A 8 -2.58 3.68 -2.80
CA PRO A 8 -3.12 3.11 -1.56
C PRO A 8 -2.74 1.65 -1.36
N GLY A 9 -2.82 1.21 -0.10
CA GLY A 9 -2.68 -0.16 0.34
C GLY A 9 -4.02 -0.85 0.59
N GLN A 10 -3.96 -2.04 1.21
CA GLN A 10 -5.11 -2.81 1.63
C GLN A 10 -5.99 -2.03 2.62
N GLY A 11 -7.31 -2.24 2.56
CA GLY A 11 -8.31 -1.50 3.32
C GLY A 11 -9.04 -0.43 2.51
N ALA A 12 -8.54 -0.14 1.29
CA ALA A 12 -9.17 0.81 0.37
C ALA A 12 -10.11 0.13 -0.65
N GLN A 13 -10.11 -1.21 -0.75
CA GLN A 13 -10.90 -1.96 -1.72
C GLN A 13 -12.41 -1.86 -1.45
N GLU A 14 -13.18 -1.72 -2.51
CA GLU A 14 -14.63 -1.77 -2.50
C GLU A 14 -15.16 -2.37 -3.80
N VAL A 15 -16.32 -3.04 -3.75
CA VAL A 15 -16.98 -3.55 -4.96
C VAL A 15 -17.43 -2.39 -5.82
N GLY A 16 -17.12 -2.43 -7.11
CA GLY A 16 -17.35 -1.34 -8.06
C GLY A 16 -16.11 -0.51 -8.36
N MET A 17 -15.01 -0.67 -7.59
CA MET A 17 -13.78 0.09 -7.82
C MET A 17 -13.24 -0.11 -9.23
N GLY A 18 -12.89 1.01 -9.89
CA GLY A 18 -12.35 1.03 -11.25
C GLY A 18 -13.37 0.82 -12.37
N ARG A 19 -14.59 0.31 -12.11
CA ARG A 19 -15.59 0.01 -13.14
C ARG A 19 -15.96 1.24 -13.99
N ALA A 20 -16.26 2.35 -13.34
CA ALA A 20 -16.65 3.57 -14.04
C ALA A 20 -15.50 4.14 -14.90
N LEU A 21 -14.25 4.11 -14.38
CA LEU A 21 -13.06 4.52 -15.16
C LEU A 21 -12.84 3.60 -16.35
N ALA A 22 -12.91 2.27 -16.18
CA ALA A 22 -12.74 1.30 -17.25
C ALA A 22 -13.86 1.40 -18.31
N GLY A 23 -15.06 1.84 -17.92
CA GLY A 23 -16.16 2.09 -18.83
C GLY A 23 -16.02 3.37 -19.65
N GLN A 24 -15.31 4.38 -19.14
CA GLN A 24 -15.18 5.70 -19.78
C GLN A 24 -13.84 5.91 -20.48
N TYR A 25 -12.76 5.28 -19.98
CA TYR A 25 -11.39 5.45 -20.48
C TYR A 25 -10.82 4.13 -21.00
N PRO A 26 -10.58 4.02 -22.33
CA PRO A 26 -9.98 2.82 -22.94
C PRO A 26 -8.64 2.43 -22.30
N GLU A 27 -7.84 3.42 -21.91
CA GLU A 27 -6.54 3.21 -21.24
C GLU A 27 -6.72 2.52 -19.88
N ALA A 28 -7.72 2.91 -19.11
CA ALA A 28 -8.04 2.28 -17.84
C ALA A 28 -8.59 0.86 -18.05
N ARG A 29 -9.41 0.64 -19.08
CA ARG A 29 -9.89 -0.69 -19.45
C ARG A 29 -8.75 -1.62 -19.84
N ALA A 30 -7.80 -1.15 -20.66
CA ALA A 30 -6.65 -1.92 -21.08
C ALA A 30 -5.79 -2.42 -19.90
N VAL A 31 -5.74 -1.68 -18.80
CA VAL A 31 -5.06 -2.10 -17.56
C VAL A 31 -5.75 -3.33 -16.96
N PHE A 32 -7.07 -3.31 -16.78
CA PHE A 32 -7.81 -4.46 -16.25
C PHE A 32 -7.68 -5.67 -17.16
N ASP A 33 -7.79 -5.48 -18.50
CA ASP A 33 -7.62 -6.56 -19.47
C ASP A 33 -6.20 -7.17 -19.43
N ALA A 34 -5.18 -6.36 -19.17
CA ALA A 34 -3.81 -6.85 -19.01
C ALA A 34 -3.62 -7.66 -17.72
N VAL A 35 -4.21 -7.20 -16.62
CA VAL A 35 -4.14 -7.92 -15.34
C VAL A 35 -4.95 -9.22 -15.40
N ASP A 36 -6.12 -9.24 -16.00
CA ASP A 36 -6.90 -10.46 -16.21
C ASP A 36 -6.12 -11.48 -17.04
N ARG A 37 -5.45 -11.06 -18.11
CA ARG A 37 -4.55 -11.95 -18.87
C ARG A 37 -3.38 -12.46 -18.04
N ALA A 38 -2.78 -11.62 -17.20
CA ALA A 38 -1.67 -12.00 -16.34
C ALA A 38 -2.05 -13.03 -15.27
N LEU A 39 -3.32 -13.03 -14.86
CA LEU A 39 -3.91 -13.89 -13.85
C LEU A 39 -4.93 -14.88 -14.44
N ALA A 40 -4.79 -15.25 -15.70
CA ALA A 40 -5.75 -16.11 -16.42
C ALA A 40 -5.91 -17.52 -15.83
N ALA A 41 -5.04 -17.94 -14.91
CA ALA A 41 -5.20 -19.19 -14.15
C ALA A 41 -6.24 -19.08 -13.01
N ASP A 42 -6.65 -17.87 -12.64
CA ASP A 42 -7.67 -17.65 -11.62
C ASP A 42 -9.04 -18.08 -12.15
N PRO A 43 -9.92 -18.64 -11.29
CA PRO A 43 -11.23 -19.14 -11.72
C PRO A 43 -12.20 -18.02 -12.14
N VAL A 44 -11.95 -16.79 -11.67
CA VAL A 44 -12.75 -15.60 -11.97
C VAL A 44 -11.81 -14.48 -12.38
N PRO A 45 -12.05 -13.75 -13.48
CA PRO A 45 -11.28 -12.58 -13.84
C PRO A 45 -11.22 -11.56 -12.70
N LEU A 46 -10.06 -10.98 -12.47
CA LEU A 46 -9.89 -10.02 -11.38
C LEU A 46 -10.77 -8.78 -11.56
N SER A 47 -10.96 -8.34 -12.81
CA SER A 47 -11.89 -7.25 -13.15
C SER A 47 -13.32 -7.54 -12.69
N THR A 48 -13.80 -8.77 -12.82
CA THR A 48 -15.12 -9.18 -12.32
C THR A 48 -15.20 -9.05 -10.80
N LEU A 49 -14.19 -9.48 -10.07
CA LEU A 49 -14.14 -9.30 -8.61
C LEU A 49 -14.14 -7.83 -8.23
N CYS A 50 -13.38 -6.99 -8.94
CA CYS A 50 -13.35 -5.54 -8.70
C CYS A 50 -14.71 -4.89 -8.95
N PHE A 51 -15.38 -5.24 -10.06
CA PHE A 51 -16.58 -4.56 -10.53
C PHE A 51 -17.86 -5.05 -9.91
N GLU A 52 -17.95 -6.35 -9.62
CA GLU A 52 -19.19 -7.05 -9.26
C GLU A 52 -19.11 -7.77 -7.90
N GLY A 53 -17.90 -8.02 -7.41
CA GLY A 53 -17.67 -8.74 -6.16
C GLY A 53 -17.73 -10.27 -6.34
N PRO A 54 -18.13 -11.03 -5.30
CA PRO A 54 -18.63 -10.56 -4.00
C PRO A 54 -17.57 -9.91 -3.10
N ALA A 55 -18.00 -9.09 -2.16
CA ALA A 55 -17.10 -8.32 -1.28
C ALA A 55 -16.18 -9.22 -0.44
N GLU A 56 -16.70 -10.36 0.02
CA GLU A 56 -15.93 -11.33 0.82
C GLU A 56 -14.77 -11.91 0.00
N ALA A 57 -14.98 -12.23 -1.28
CA ALA A 57 -13.92 -12.71 -2.16
C ALA A 57 -12.90 -11.61 -2.47
N LEU A 58 -13.36 -10.37 -2.72
CA LEU A 58 -12.49 -9.23 -2.96
C LEU A 58 -11.61 -8.90 -1.75
N THR A 59 -12.11 -9.11 -0.53
CA THR A 59 -11.39 -8.80 0.73
C THR A 59 -10.32 -9.83 1.08
N LEU A 60 -10.33 -11.02 0.46
CA LEU A 60 -9.23 -11.97 0.62
C LEU A 60 -7.93 -11.33 0.14
N THR A 61 -6.89 -11.34 1.00
CA THR A 61 -5.61 -10.66 0.72
C THR A 61 -5.00 -11.04 -0.62
N ALA A 62 -5.13 -12.32 -1.02
CA ALA A 62 -4.69 -12.81 -2.32
C ALA A 62 -5.38 -12.11 -3.50
N ASN A 63 -6.63 -11.68 -3.34
CA ASN A 63 -7.40 -10.97 -4.36
C ASN A 63 -7.25 -9.45 -4.22
N THR A 64 -7.30 -8.95 -2.97
CA THR A 64 -7.21 -7.51 -2.67
C THR A 64 -5.96 -6.86 -3.27
N GLN A 65 -4.80 -7.53 -3.13
CA GLN A 65 -3.54 -6.92 -3.53
C GLN A 65 -3.46 -6.64 -5.04
N PRO A 66 -3.66 -7.62 -5.94
CA PRO A 66 -3.67 -7.33 -7.38
C PRO A 66 -4.87 -6.47 -7.82
N ALA A 67 -5.99 -6.50 -7.10
CA ALA A 67 -7.17 -5.68 -7.40
C ALA A 67 -6.91 -4.18 -7.17
N ILE A 68 -6.26 -3.83 -6.06
CA ILE A 68 -5.85 -2.44 -5.79
C ILE A 68 -4.78 -1.99 -6.78
N LEU A 69 -3.80 -2.85 -7.13
CA LEU A 69 -2.84 -2.55 -8.18
C LEU A 69 -3.54 -2.18 -9.49
N ALA A 70 -4.44 -3.06 -9.98
CA ALA A 70 -5.16 -2.85 -11.23
C ALA A 70 -5.93 -1.52 -11.21
N THR A 71 -6.66 -1.24 -10.13
CA THR A 71 -7.43 0.00 -9.97
C THR A 71 -6.51 1.22 -9.91
N SER A 72 -5.41 1.15 -9.16
CA SER A 72 -4.43 2.24 -9.03
C SER A 72 -3.75 2.59 -10.35
N VAL A 73 -3.33 1.57 -11.10
CA VAL A 73 -2.71 1.77 -12.42
C VAL A 73 -3.75 2.22 -13.46
N ALA A 74 -5.02 1.78 -13.35
CA ALA A 74 -6.11 2.28 -14.19
C ALA A 74 -6.40 3.78 -13.93
N CYS A 75 -6.38 4.24 -12.67
CA CYS A 75 -6.47 5.65 -12.31
C CYS A 75 -5.30 6.45 -12.90
N LEU A 76 -4.07 5.91 -12.82
CA LEU A 76 -2.89 6.52 -13.43
C LEU A 76 -3.01 6.63 -14.95
N ALA A 77 -3.48 5.56 -15.61
CA ALA A 77 -3.66 5.54 -17.07
C ALA A 77 -4.68 6.59 -17.52
N ALA A 78 -5.82 6.70 -16.83
CA ALA A 78 -6.84 7.72 -17.11
C ALA A 78 -6.31 9.14 -16.84
N LEU A 79 -5.54 9.36 -15.76
CA LEU A 79 -4.93 10.65 -15.47
C LEU A 79 -3.92 11.05 -16.56
N ARG A 80 -3.05 10.14 -16.99
CA ARG A 80 -2.06 10.36 -18.06
C ARG A 80 -2.73 10.67 -19.40
N ALA A 81 -3.86 10.04 -19.71
CA ALA A 81 -4.64 10.35 -20.92
C ALA A 81 -5.21 11.78 -20.89
N ARG A 82 -5.58 12.28 -19.72
CA ARG A 82 -6.15 13.64 -19.54
C ARG A 82 -5.08 14.72 -19.35
N LEU A 83 -3.96 14.40 -18.75
CA LEU A 83 -2.84 15.31 -18.46
C LEU A 83 -1.51 14.66 -18.86
N PRO A 84 -1.22 14.50 -20.16
CA PRO A 84 -0.04 13.78 -20.65
C PRO A 84 1.30 14.46 -20.28
N SER A 85 1.29 15.76 -20.02
CA SER A 85 2.48 16.53 -19.60
C SER A 85 2.73 16.49 -18.10
N LEU A 86 1.80 16.00 -17.29
CA LEU A 86 1.97 15.93 -15.85
C LEU A 86 2.89 14.76 -15.47
N ALA A 87 4.11 15.10 -15.10
CA ALA A 87 5.09 14.13 -14.61
C ALA A 87 5.27 14.25 -13.08
N PRO A 88 5.21 13.15 -12.32
CA PRO A 88 5.53 13.19 -10.90
C PRO A 88 7.03 13.34 -10.68
N ALA A 89 7.42 14.09 -9.66
CA ALA A 89 8.81 14.18 -9.21
C ALA A 89 9.22 12.97 -8.37
N VAL A 90 8.25 12.38 -7.65
CA VAL A 90 8.46 11.25 -6.75
C VAL A 90 7.21 10.37 -6.75
N LEU A 91 7.42 9.07 -6.57
CA LEU A 91 6.37 8.07 -6.41
C LEU A 91 6.51 7.38 -5.05
N ALA A 92 5.39 7.04 -4.43
CA ALA A 92 5.35 6.20 -3.24
C ALA A 92 4.04 5.41 -3.19
N GLY A 93 4.04 4.30 -2.46
CA GLY A 93 2.81 3.55 -2.22
C GLY A 93 2.85 2.88 -0.86
N HIS A 94 1.69 2.65 -0.26
CA HIS A 94 1.59 2.01 1.04
C HIS A 94 1.51 0.49 0.88
N SER A 95 2.47 -0.24 1.44
CA SER A 95 2.54 -1.71 1.37
C SER A 95 2.45 -2.23 -0.08
N LEU A 96 1.37 -2.88 -0.48
CA LEU A 96 1.15 -3.30 -1.88
C LEU A 96 1.19 -2.14 -2.88
N GLY A 97 0.84 -0.93 -2.46
CA GLY A 97 0.90 0.28 -3.29
C GLY A 97 2.32 0.62 -3.77
N GLU A 98 3.36 0.14 -3.08
CA GLU A 98 4.76 0.28 -3.53
C GLU A 98 4.99 -0.42 -4.87
N TYR A 99 4.30 -1.55 -5.14
CA TYR A 99 4.31 -2.20 -6.46
C TYR A 99 3.65 -1.33 -7.53
N SER A 100 2.56 -0.64 -7.19
CA SER A 100 1.94 0.33 -8.10
C SER A 100 2.89 1.49 -8.42
N ALA A 101 3.66 1.97 -7.43
CA ALA A 101 4.70 2.97 -7.63
C ALA A 101 5.83 2.46 -8.54
N LEU A 102 6.28 1.21 -8.37
CA LEU A 102 7.29 0.58 -9.22
C LEU A 102 6.79 0.36 -10.66
N VAL A 103 5.50 0.06 -10.86
CA VAL A 103 4.89 0.02 -12.21
C VAL A 103 4.84 1.41 -12.81
N ALA A 104 4.44 2.41 -12.04
CA ALA A 104 4.35 3.81 -12.49
C ALA A 104 5.72 4.40 -12.87
N SER A 105 6.81 3.93 -12.23
CA SER A 105 8.19 4.30 -12.51
C SER A 105 8.83 3.54 -13.68
N GLY A 106 8.13 2.58 -14.29
CA GLY A 106 8.68 1.72 -15.33
C GLY A 106 9.57 0.57 -14.85
N ALA A 107 9.86 0.49 -13.54
CA ALA A 107 10.77 -0.53 -13.00
C ALA A 107 10.19 -1.96 -13.06
N LEU A 108 8.88 -2.11 -12.92
CA LEU A 108 8.18 -3.39 -13.03
C LEU A 108 7.10 -3.35 -14.11
N PRO A 109 7.06 -4.34 -15.03
CA PRO A 109 5.91 -4.52 -15.91
C PRO A 109 4.63 -4.82 -15.09
N LEU A 110 3.48 -4.32 -15.56
CA LEU A 110 2.19 -4.49 -14.87
C LEU A 110 1.81 -5.96 -14.64
N ASP A 111 2.00 -6.80 -15.65
CA ASP A 111 1.71 -8.24 -15.58
C ASP A 111 2.60 -8.97 -14.57
N VAL A 112 3.87 -8.58 -14.48
CA VAL A 112 4.82 -9.10 -13.47
C VAL A 112 4.37 -8.66 -12.07
N ALA A 113 4.06 -7.39 -11.88
CA ALA A 113 3.60 -6.86 -10.59
C ALA A 113 2.28 -7.52 -10.14
N ALA A 114 1.34 -7.78 -11.07
CA ALA A 114 0.09 -8.47 -10.77
C ALA A 114 0.33 -9.91 -10.27
N ARG A 115 1.19 -10.68 -10.95
CA ARG A 115 1.56 -12.03 -10.51
C ARG A 115 2.31 -12.03 -9.17
N LEU A 116 3.22 -11.09 -8.97
CA LEU A 116 3.94 -10.94 -7.69
C LEU A 116 2.99 -10.61 -6.55
N LEU A 117 2.01 -9.72 -6.76
CA LEU A 117 1.02 -9.36 -5.73
C LEU A 117 0.02 -10.50 -5.47
N ARG A 118 -0.35 -11.30 -6.48
CA ARG A 118 -1.11 -12.53 -6.28
C ARG A 118 -0.33 -13.49 -5.37
N LEU A 119 0.93 -13.75 -5.70
CA LEU A 119 1.82 -14.61 -4.90
C LEU A 119 2.00 -14.05 -3.48
N ARG A 120 2.30 -12.74 -3.38
CA ARG A 120 2.52 -12.05 -2.08
C ARG A 120 1.26 -12.15 -1.20
N GLY A 121 0.09 -11.84 -1.75
CA GLY A 121 -1.17 -11.91 -1.01
C GLY A 121 -1.47 -13.32 -0.52
N THR A 122 -1.29 -14.33 -1.37
CA THR A 122 -1.44 -15.75 -1.02
C THR A 122 -0.44 -16.16 0.06
N ALA A 123 0.85 -15.84 -0.12
CA ALA A 123 1.89 -16.19 0.82
C ALA A 123 1.68 -15.55 2.20
N MET A 124 1.28 -14.28 2.24
CA MET A 124 0.99 -13.57 3.50
C MET A 124 -0.26 -14.12 4.21
N GLN A 125 -1.29 -14.51 3.45
CA GLN A 125 -2.51 -15.11 4.00
C GLN A 125 -2.23 -16.50 4.61
N GLU A 126 -1.32 -17.27 4.02
CA GLU A 126 -0.94 -18.62 4.41
C GLU A 126 0.19 -18.67 5.46
N ALA A 127 0.89 -17.55 5.69
CA ALA A 127 2.06 -17.51 6.57
C ALA A 127 1.74 -17.87 8.03
N VAL A 128 0.50 -17.61 8.46
CA VAL A 128 0.04 -17.86 9.84
C VAL A 128 -1.36 -18.46 9.79
N PRO A 129 -1.65 -19.53 10.55
CA PRO A 129 -2.99 -20.07 10.66
C PRO A 129 -4.01 -19.03 11.13
N PRO A 130 -5.28 -19.10 10.66
CA PRO A 130 -6.33 -18.20 11.13
C PRO A 130 -6.45 -18.18 12.66
N GLY A 131 -6.56 -16.98 13.23
CA GLY A 131 -6.72 -16.77 14.68
C GLY A 131 -5.40 -16.77 15.48
N VAL A 132 -4.27 -17.14 14.89
CA VAL A 132 -2.96 -17.11 15.57
C VAL A 132 -2.41 -15.67 15.63
N GLY A 133 -2.64 -14.88 14.60
CA GLY A 133 -2.16 -13.52 14.51
C GLY A 133 -3.28 -12.48 14.62
N ALA A 134 -2.91 -11.27 15.00
CA ALA A 134 -3.79 -10.10 15.05
C ALA A 134 -3.05 -8.80 14.70
N MET A 135 -3.82 -7.76 14.39
CA MET A 135 -3.33 -6.39 14.25
C MET A 135 -4.22 -5.43 15.05
N ALA A 136 -3.61 -4.37 15.58
CA ALA A 136 -4.31 -3.30 16.27
C ALA A 136 -3.74 -1.93 15.91
N ALA A 137 -4.62 -0.98 15.60
CA ALA A 137 -4.26 0.42 15.43
C ALA A 137 -4.16 1.08 16.82
N VAL A 138 -3.00 1.66 17.14
CA VAL A 138 -2.73 2.44 18.35
C VAL A 138 -2.80 3.91 17.99
N ILE A 139 -3.55 4.68 18.78
CA ILE A 139 -3.83 6.10 18.51
C ILE A 139 -3.55 6.92 19.76
N GLY A 140 -2.89 8.08 19.58
CA GLY A 140 -2.68 9.09 20.63
C GLY A 140 -1.43 8.89 21.47
N LEU A 141 -0.52 8.01 21.05
CA LEU A 141 0.80 7.83 21.63
C LEU A 141 1.89 8.08 20.57
N ASP A 142 3.06 8.54 21.01
CA ASP A 142 4.22 8.73 20.14
C ASP A 142 4.77 7.38 19.65
N ASP A 143 5.37 7.39 18.48
CA ASP A 143 5.87 6.18 17.80
C ASP A 143 6.82 5.36 18.68
N ASP A 144 7.79 6.04 19.32
CA ASP A 144 8.77 5.40 20.21
C ASP A 144 8.12 4.75 21.45
N VAL A 145 7.07 5.39 21.96
CA VAL A 145 6.29 4.82 23.08
C VAL A 145 5.60 3.53 22.64
N VAL A 146 4.99 3.52 21.44
CA VAL A 146 4.33 2.32 20.92
C VAL A 146 5.33 1.20 20.66
N VAL A 147 6.52 1.51 20.13
CA VAL A 147 7.61 0.54 19.94
C VAL A 147 8.01 -0.08 21.28
N GLY A 148 8.25 0.74 22.31
CA GLY A 148 8.58 0.27 23.65
C GLY A 148 7.49 -0.63 24.26
N LEU A 149 6.20 -0.28 24.07
CA LEU A 149 5.09 -1.11 24.54
C LEU A 149 4.98 -2.45 23.79
N CYS A 150 5.31 -2.49 22.49
CA CYS A 150 5.43 -3.74 21.75
C CYS A 150 6.52 -4.64 22.34
N GLU A 151 7.70 -4.08 22.65
CA GLU A 151 8.82 -4.81 23.25
C GLU A 151 8.46 -5.32 24.66
N GLU A 152 7.77 -4.53 25.48
CA GLU A 152 7.27 -4.94 26.78
C GLU A 152 6.29 -6.11 26.66
N ALA A 153 5.27 -6.00 25.80
CA ALA A 153 4.29 -7.04 25.58
C ALA A 153 4.92 -8.33 25.01
N ALA A 154 5.90 -8.20 24.12
CA ALA A 154 6.64 -9.34 23.57
C ALA A 154 7.44 -10.07 24.67
N ARG A 155 8.11 -9.34 25.57
CA ARG A 155 8.84 -9.94 26.70
C ARG A 155 7.92 -10.63 27.71
N GLU A 156 6.76 -10.03 28.00
CA GLU A 156 5.79 -10.57 28.96
C GLU A 156 5.12 -11.86 28.45
N THR A 157 4.84 -11.93 27.16
CA THR A 157 4.13 -13.06 26.55
C THR A 157 5.07 -14.14 25.98
N GLY A 158 6.34 -13.82 25.76
CA GLY A 158 7.27 -14.67 25.01
C GLY A 158 6.88 -14.83 23.53
N ARG A 159 6.07 -13.90 22.98
CA ARG A 159 5.50 -13.94 21.64
C ARG A 159 5.87 -12.71 20.84
N VAL A 160 5.75 -12.79 19.50
CA VAL A 160 6.00 -11.67 18.60
C VAL A 160 4.85 -10.68 18.68
N VAL A 161 5.16 -9.40 18.91
CA VAL A 161 4.33 -8.23 18.58
C VAL A 161 5.26 -7.07 18.26
N GLN A 162 5.00 -6.36 17.14
CA GLN A 162 5.89 -5.34 16.59
C GLN A 162 5.06 -4.20 15.99
N ALA A 163 5.63 -2.99 15.95
CA ALA A 163 5.09 -1.89 15.15
C ALA A 163 5.20 -2.26 13.67
N ALA A 164 4.07 -2.32 13.00
CA ALA A 164 3.92 -2.80 11.62
C ALA A 164 3.72 -1.66 10.61
N ASN A 165 3.00 -0.59 10.99
CA ASN A 165 2.82 0.58 10.12
C ASN A 165 2.93 1.88 10.95
N PHE A 166 3.87 2.73 10.59
CA PHE A 166 3.98 4.10 11.08
C PHE A 166 3.23 5.01 10.12
N ASN A 167 1.91 5.17 10.34
CA ASN A 167 1.02 5.79 9.35
C ASN A 167 1.09 7.33 9.34
N CYS A 168 1.08 7.94 10.51
CA CYS A 168 1.24 9.37 10.72
C CYS A 168 1.51 9.63 12.20
N PRO A 169 1.95 10.84 12.61
CA PRO A 169 2.16 11.17 14.02
C PRO A 169 0.95 10.76 14.88
N GLY A 170 1.22 9.97 15.93
CA GLY A 170 0.20 9.47 16.84
C GLY A 170 -0.70 8.36 16.28
N GLN A 171 -0.34 7.71 15.18
CA GLN A 171 -1.04 6.53 14.67
C GLN A 171 -0.07 5.46 14.17
N VAL A 172 0.09 4.40 14.95
CA VAL A 172 0.88 3.21 14.65
C VAL A 172 -0.02 1.98 14.63
N VAL A 173 0.17 1.10 13.65
CA VAL A 173 -0.46 -0.23 13.67
C VAL A 173 0.57 -1.23 14.17
N ALA A 174 0.20 -2.04 15.16
CA ALA A 174 1.00 -3.17 15.65
C ALA A 174 0.44 -4.48 15.12
N ALA A 175 1.33 -5.46 14.89
CA ALA A 175 1.02 -6.80 14.40
C ALA A 175 1.83 -7.85 15.15
N GLY A 176 1.25 -9.04 15.31
CA GLY A 176 1.93 -10.14 16.00
C GLY A 176 0.96 -11.28 16.35
N HIS A 177 1.36 -12.12 17.31
CA HIS A 177 0.46 -13.12 17.87
C HIS A 177 -0.72 -12.47 18.59
N ALA A 178 -1.88 -13.08 18.52
CA ALA A 178 -3.13 -12.50 19.01
C ALA A 178 -3.10 -12.18 20.51
N ASP A 179 -2.49 -13.05 21.32
CA ASP A 179 -2.30 -12.87 22.77
C ASP A 179 -1.33 -11.72 23.09
N ALA A 180 -0.23 -11.58 22.34
CA ALA A 180 0.71 -10.49 22.51
C ALA A 180 0.12 -9.13 22.06
N VAL A 181 -0.67 -9.12 20.99
CA VAL A 181 -1.42 -7.93 20.57
C VAL A 181 -2.49 -7.55 21.60
N ALA A 182 -3.17 -8.53 22.21
CA ALA A 182 -4.10 -8.27 23.30
C ALA A 182 -3.39 -7.63 24.50
N ARG A 183 -2.23 -8.16 24.88
CA ARG A 183 -1.40 -7.60 25.95
C ARG A 183 -0.92 -6.17 25.65
N LEU A 184 -0.47 -5.93 24.42
CA LEU A 184 -0.11 -4.58 23.97
C LEU A 184 -1.29 -3.61 24.15
N ARG A 185 -2.50 -4.00 23.79
CA ARG A 185 -3.69 -3.13 23.90
C ARG A 185 -4.00 -2.74 25.35
N GLU A 186 -3.77 -3.64 26.31
CA GLU A 186 -3.87 -3.35 27.76
C GLU A 186 -2.82 -2.29 28.13
N ARG A 187 -1.56 -2.47 27.74
CA ARG A 187 -0.48 -1.52 28.00
C ARG A 187 -0.73 -0.13 27.38
N VAL A 188 -1.28 -0.10 26.17
CA VAL A 188 -1.70 1.15 25.51
C VAL A 188 -2.75 1.89 26.35
N ALA A 189 -3.75 1.17 26.89
CA ALA A 189 -4.78 1.78 27.73
C ALA A 189 -4.20 2.32 29.04
N GLU A 190 -3.27 1.61 29.69
CA GLU A 190 -2.54 2.05 30.89
C GLU A 190 -1.77 3.37 30.68
N ARG A 191 -1.31 3.63 29.42
CA ARG A 191 -0.59 4.86 29.03
C ARG A 191 -1.53 5.96 28.49
N GLY A 192 -2.87 5.76 28.61
CA GLY A 192 -3.86 6.74 28.15
C GLY A 192 -4.07 6.77 26.63
N GLY A 193 -3.47 5.87 25.86
CA GLY A 193 -3.68 5.69 24.43
C GLY A 193 -4.97 4.93 24.13
N LYS A 194 -5.38 4.94 22.86
CA LYS A 194 -6.51 4.15 22.35
C LYS A 194 -6.01 3.07 21.41
N SER A 195 -6.64 1.89 21.45
CA SER A 195 -6.34 0.82 20.50
C SER A 195 -7.62 0.24 19.90
N MET A 196 -7.60 -0.02 18.59
CA MET A 196 -8.71 -0.61 17.85
C MET A 196 -8.22 -1.84 17.07
N PRO A 197 -8.95 -2.99 17.10
CA PRO A 197 -8.64 -4.12 16.25
C PRO A 197 -8.70 -3.71 14.78
N VAL A 198 -7.76 -4.22 13.98
CA VAL A 198 -7.80 -4.10 12.52
C VAL A 198 -8.33 -5.42 11.95
N GLN A 199 -9.37 -5.33 11.11
CA GLN A 199 -9.98 -6.50 10.47
C GLN A 199 -9.10 -6.96 9.31
N VAL A 200 -8.24 -7.93 9.56
CA VAL A 200 -7.30 -8.51 8.58
C VAL A 200 -7.19 -10.01 8.77
N SER A 201 -6.78 -10.71 7.70
CA SER A 201 -6.63 -12.17 7.70
C SER A 201 -5.33 -12.67 8.32
N ALA A 202 -4.33 -11.80 8.48
CA ALA A 202 -3.00 -12.16 8.99
C ALA A 202 -2.29 -10.94 9.63
N PRO A 203 -1.28 -11.16 10.50
CA PRO A 203 -0.50 -10.11 11.14
C PRO A 203 0.60 -9.57 10.22
N PHE A 204 0.23 -8.70 9.28
CA PHE A 204 1.15 -8.20 8.26
C PHE A 204 2.29 -7.35 8.84
N HIS A 205 3.42 -7.29 8.12
CA HIS A 205 4.56 -6.41 8.41
C HIS A 205 5.22 -6.65 9.78
N CYS A 206 5.29 -7.90 10.21
CA CYS A 206 6.05 -8.33 11.39
C CYS A 206 6.79 -9.66 11.10
N ALA A 207 7.63 -10.11 12.01
CA ALA A 207 8.46 -11.32 11.85
C ALA A 207 7.66 -12.60 11.50
N LEU A 208 6.36 -12.65 11.83
CA LEU A 208 5.49 -13.78 11.45
C LEU A 208 5.29 -13.88 9.92
N MET A 209 5.66 -12.86 9.17
CA MET A 209 5.61 -12.84 7.70
C MET A 209 6.91 -13.32 7.02
N GLU A 210 7.93 -13.73 7.75
CA GLU A 210 9.19 -14.25 7.17
C GLU A 210 8.98 -15.41 6.18
N PRO A 211 8.05 -16.37 6.41
CA PRO A 211 7.78 -17.41 5.42
C PRO A 211 7.24 -16.84 4.09
N ALA A 212 6.42 -15.79 4.16
CA ALA A 212 5.94 -15.10 2.96
C ALA A 212 7.06 -14.32 2.26
N ALA A 213 7.95 -13.69 3.01
CA ALA A 213 9.12 -13.00 2.48
C ALA A 213 10.05 -13.95 1.70
N ALA A 214 10.30 -15.16 2.24
CA ALA A 214 11.10 -16.17 1.56
C ALA A 214 10.47 -16.64 0.23
N ARG A 215 9.14 -16.81 0.18
CA ARG A 215 8.43 -17.17 -1.06
C ARG A 215 8.51 -16.04 -2.10
N LEU A 216 8.39 -14.79 -1.65
CA LEU A 216 8.50 -13.62 -2.53
C LEU A 216 9.94 -13.46 -3.05
N ASP A 217 10.94 -13.68 -2.19
CA ASP A 217 12.37 -13.62 -2.58
C ASP A 217 12.70 -14.59 -3.71
N ALA A 218 12.20 -15.82 -3.60
CA ALA A 218 12.37 -16.84 -4.65
C ALA A 218 11.74 -16.41 -5.99
N ALA A 219 10.57 -15.78 -5.96
CA ALA A 219 9.90 -15.28 -7.15
C ALA A 219 10.62 -14.07 -7.75
N LEU A 220 11.09 -13.15 -6.92
CA LEU A 220 11.82 -11.95 -7.35
C LEU A 220 13.22 -12.28 -7.90
N ALA A 221 13.80 -13.42 -7.54
CA ALA A 221 15.12 -13.84 -8.05
C ALA A 221 15.17 -13.98 -9.59
N ALA A 222 14.03 -14.27 -10.22
CA ALA A 222 13.90 -14.38 -11.67
C ALA A 222 13.52 -13.06 -12.37
N ILE A 223 13.32 -11.99 -11.61
CA ILE A 223 12.90 -10.69 -12.14
C ILE A 223 14.11 -9.77 -12.26
N SER A 224 14.24 -9.13 -13.41
CA SER A 224 15.22 -8.08 -13.65
C SER A 224 14.47 -6.76 -13.78
N PRO A 225 14.40 -5.92 -12.73
CA PRO A 225 13.75 -4.63 -12.80
C PRO A 225 14.45 -3.70 -13.80
N SER A 226 13.66 -2.91 -14.54
CA SER A 226 14.20 -1.84 -15.37
C SER A 226 14.66 -0.67 -14.52
N PRO A 227 15.51 0.24 -15.04
CA PRO A 227 15.81 1.50 -14.35
C PRO A 227 14.54 2.25 -13.96
N LEU A 228 14.60 2.99 -12.85
CA LEU A 228 13.51 3.83 -12.38
C LEU A 228 13.47 5.13 -13.20
N ASP A 229 12.44 5.34 -14.02
CA ASP A 229 12.24 6.60 -14.73
C ASP A 229 11.94 7.76 -13.79
N VAL A 230 11.33 7.46 -12.64
CA VAL A 230 10.98 8.40 -11.57
C VAL A 230 11.36 7.80 -10.22
N SER A 231 11.89 8.62 -9.33
CA SER A 231 12.26 8.20 -7.98
C SER A 231 11.07 7.58 -7.23
N VAL A 232 11.28 6.42 -6.61
CA VAL A 232 10.31 5.73 -5.76
C VAL A 232 10.85 5.73 -4.32
N VAL A 233 9.98 5.99 -3.34
CA VAL A 233 10.31 5.90 -1.91
C VAL A 233 9.91 4.54 -1.37
N ALA A 234 10.87 3.83 -0.78
CA ALA A 234 10.68 2.51 -0.20
C ALA A 234 10.02 2.59 1.19
N ASN A 235 9.07 1.70 1.46
CA ASN A 235 8.36 1.68 2.75
C ASN A 235 9.25 1.33 3.93
N VAL A 236 10.14 0.36 3.75
CA VAL A 236 10.94 -0.21 4.85
C VAL A 236 12.03 0.75 5.33
N ASP A 237 12.56 1.59 4.45
CA ASP A 237 13.61 2.57 4.77
C ASP A 237 13.04 4.00 4.94
N GLY A 238 11.84 4.29 4.43
CA GLY A 238 11.30 5.65 4.35
C GLY A 238 12.14 6.57 3.45
N ALA A 239 12.91 6.01 2.53
CA ALA A 239 13.90 6.71 1.72
C ALA A 239 13.81 6.28 0.24
N PRO A 240 14.34 7.10 -0.70
CA PRO A 240 14.37 6.73 -2.12
C PRO A 240 15.12 5.41 -2.37
N TYR A 241 14.64 4.63 -3.33
CA TYR A 241 15.27 3.38 -3.79
C TYR A 241 16.73 3.61 -4.25
N GLY A 242 16.98 4.74 -4.87
CA GLY A 242 18.26 5.08 -5.49
C GLY A 242 18.52 4.32 -6.80
N ASP A 243 18.47 2.99 -6.76
CA ASP A 243 18.77 2.12 -7.91
C ASP A 243 17.78 0.94 -8.01
N ALA A 244 17.47 0.50 -9.23
CA ALA A 244 16.56 -0.61 -9.49
C ALA A 244 17.07 -1.96 -8.97
N SER A 245 18.39 -2.14 -8.80
CA SER A 245 18.98 -3.36 -8.24
C SER A 245 18.52 -3.64 -6.80
N ARG A 246 18.07 -2.61 -6.09
CA ARG A 246 17.54 -2.73 -4.73
C ARG A 246 16.07 -3.17 -4.64
N VAL A 247 15.37 -3.27 -5.78
CA VAL A 247 13.93 -3.61 -5.80
C VAL A 247 13.68 -4.94 -5.10
N ARG A 248 14.45 -5.99 -5.42
CA ARG A 248 14.31 -7.30 -4.77
C ARG A 248 14.52 -7.20 -3.24
N GLU A 249 15.65 -6.66 -2.81
CA GLU A 249 15.99 -6.52 -1.39
C GLU A 249 14.90 -5.79 -0.62
N LEU A 250 14.49 -4.61 -1.11
CA LEU A 250 13.55 -3.74 -0.40
C LEU A 250 12.15 -4.32 -0.35
N LEU A 251 11.66 -4.94 -1.45
CA LEU A 251 10.35 -5.60 -1.46
C LEU A 251 10.31 -6.83 -0.55
N VAL A 252 11.39 -7.60 -0.47
CA VAL A 252 11.48 -8.76 0.45
C VAL A 252 11.48 -8.29 1.90
N ARG A 253 12.30 -7.30 2.24
CA ARG A 253 12.34 -6.71 3.58
C ARG A 253 11.00 -6.10 4.00
N GLN A 254 10.25 -5.51 3.04
CA GLN A 254 8.95 -4.89 3.30
C GLN A 254 7.90 -5.91 3.79
N VAL A 255 7.96 -7.19 3.39
CA VAL A 255 6.94 -8.19 3.76
C VAL A 255 6.88 -8.41 5.27
N ALA A 256 8.06 -8.57 5.90
CA ALA A 256 8.21 -8.81 7.35
C ALA A 256 8.64 -7.55 8.13
N GLY A 257 8.88 -6.44 7.45
CA GLY A 257 9.32 -5.17 8.01
C GLY A 257 8.21 -4.12 8.04
N ALA A 258 8.39 -3.13 8.90
CA ALA A 258 7.41 -2.06 9.08
C ALA A 258 7.28 -1.17 7.83
N VAL A 259 6.06 -0.76 7.53
CA VAL A 259 5.75 0.31 6.57
C VAL A 259 5.94 1.67 7.26
N ARG A 260 6.98 2.40 6.90
CA ARG A 260 7.34 3.71 7.45
C ARG A 260 6.69 4.84 6.64
N TRP A 261 5.33 4.81 6.56
CA TRP A 261 4.61 5.74 5.69
C TRP A 261 4.83 7.21 6.04
N SER A 262 4.85 7.52 7.34
CA SER A 262 5.16 8.87 7.83
C SER A 262 6.51 9.38 7.31
N ASP A 263 7.53 8.50 7.30
CA ASP A 263 8.86 8.84 6.78
C ASP A 263 8.86 8.95 5.26
N CYS A 264 8.10 8.10 4.56
CA CYS A 264 7.91 8.23 3.10
C CYS A 264 7.32 9.61 2.75
N VAL A 265 6.32 10.08 3.50
CA VAL A 265 5.75 11.42 3.28
C VAL A 265 6.78 12.52 3.56
N ARG A 266 7.56 12.41 4.64
CA ARG A 266 8.64 13.38 4.95
C ARG A 266 9.69 13.41 3.85
N ALA A 267 10.14 12.26 3.36
CA ALA A 267 11.12 12.19 2.26
C ALA A 267 10.59 12.86 0.98
N MET A 268 9.31 12.71 0.66
CA MET A 268 8.70 13.41 -0.48
C MET A 268 8.65 14.93 -0.26
N LEU A 269 8.31 15.40 0.95
CA LEU A 269 8.31 16.82 1.31
C LEU A 269 9.74 17.41 1.24
N GLU A 270 10.73 16.70 1.74
CA GLU A 270 12.15 17.08 1.67
C GLU A 270 12.66 17.16 0.23
N ALA A 271 12.12 16.31 -0.66
CA ALA A 271 12.36 16.41 -2.09
C ALA A 271 11.62 17.60 -2.75
N GLY A 272 10.95 18.45 -1.98
CA GLY A 272 10.26 19.65 -2.43
C GLY A 272 8.87 19.42 -3.00
N VAL A 273 8.27 18.26 -2.77
CA VAL A 273 6.87 17.99 -3.15
C VAL A 273 5.93 18.91 -2.37
N ASP A 274 5.04 19.58 -3.08
CA ASP A 274 4.03 20.47 -2.52
C ASP A 274 2.60 20.01 -2.82
N THR A 275 2.43 19.05 -3.72
CA THR A 275 1.15 18.54 -4.19
C THR A 275 1.21 17.02 -4.31
N PHE A 276 0.21 16.32 -3.78
CA PHE A 276 0.10 14.88 -3.82
C PHE A 276 -1.13 14.49 -4.63
N VAL A 277 -1.02 13.43 -5.44
CA VAL A 277 -2.14 12.82 -6.14
C VAL A 277 -2.23 11.36 -5.72
N GLU A 278 -3.26 11.02 -4.97
CA GLU A 278 -3.58 9.64 -4.59
C GLU A 278 -4.35 8.98 -5.73
N LEU A 279 -3.77 7.89 -6.28
CA LEU A 279 -4.28 7.17 -7.43
C LEU A 279 -4.72 5.77 -7.02
N GLY A 280 -6.03 5.52 -6.97
CA GLY A 280 -6.58 4.24 -6.55
C GLY A 280 -7.87 4.38 -5.74
N PRO A 281 -8.42 3.27 -5.22
CA PRO A 281 -9.66 3.31 -4.46
C PRO A 281 -9.49 4.04 -3.12
N GLY A 282 -10.56 4.69 -2.67
CA GLY A 282 -10.60 5.37 -1.38
C GLY A 282 -9.83 6.70 -1.32
N ARG A 283 -9.58 7.17 -0.08
CA ARG A 283 -8.89 8.44 0.23
C ARG A 283 -8.06 8.32 1.51
N VAL A 284 -7.53 7.15 1.78
CA VAL A 284 -6.84 6.85 3.05
C VAL A 284 -5.54 7.63 3.14
N LEU A 285 -4.72 7.60 2.07
CA LEU A 285 -3.42 8.28 2.08
C LEU A 285 -3.57 9.80 2.13
N ALA A 286 -4.59 10.36 1.50
CA ALA A 286 -4.90 11.80 1.61
C ALA A 286 -5.11 12.22 3.07
N GLY A 287 -5.82 11.40 3.86
CA GLY A 287 -6.00 11.63 5.28
C GLY A 287 -4.70 11.53 6.08
N LEU A 288 -3.86 10.53 5.78
CA LEU A 288 -2.57 10.32 6.45
C LEU A 288 -1.56 11.44 6.13
N ILE A 289 -1.46 11.82 4.85
CA ILE A 289 -0.58 12.90 4.40
C ILE A 289 -0.92 14.23 5.10
N LYS A 290 -2.21 14.57 5.18
CA LYS A 290 -2.66 15.78 5.88
C LYS A 290 -2.38 15.77 7.39
N ARG A 291 -2.24 14.59 8.01
CA ARG A 291 -1.79 14.48 9.41
C ARG A 291 -0.29 14.65 9.58
N VAL A 292 0.51 14.21 8.59
CA VAL A 292 1.96 14.45 8.58
C VAL A 292 2.25 15.92 8.26
N GLN A 293 1.54 16.49 7.27
CA GLN A 293 1.70 17.87 6.82
C GLN A 293 0.33 18.54 6.64
N ARG A 294 -0.10 19.37 7.61
CA ARG A 294 -1.43 20.01 7.63
C ARG A 294 -1.76 20.86 6.41
N GLY A 295 -0.78 21.46 5.77
CA GLY A 295 -0.95 22.32 4.59
C GLY A 295 -0.80 21.61 3.25
N ALA A 296 -0.61 20.28 3.22
CA ALA A 296 -0.40 19.54 1.99
C ALA A 296 -1.63 19.61 1.06
N ARG A 297 -1.39 19.93 -0.21
CA ARG A 297 -2.39 19.82 -1.26
C ARG A 297 -2.48 18.36 -1.68
N VAL A 298 -3.65 17.75 -1.53
CA VAL A 298 -3.85 16.34 -1.87
C VAL A 298 -5.12 16.21 -2.69
N HIS A 299 -4.98 15.63 -3.89
CA HIS A 299 -6.06 15.24 -4.79
C HIS A 299 -6.16 13.72 -4.82
N SER A 300 -7.37 13.16 -4.82
CA SER A 300 -7.57 11.71 -4.94
C SER A 300 -8.34 11.42 -6.22
N VAL A 301 -7.90 10.40 -6.97
CA VAL A 301 -8.50 9.93 -8.21
C VAL A 301 -8.88 8.46 -8.04
N SER A 302 -10.17 8.18 -7.98
CA SER A 302 -10.74 6.83 -7.83
C SER A 302 -11.86 6.53 -8.85
N ASP A 303 -12.42 7.58 -9.45
CA ASP A 303 -13.54 7.54 -10.39
C ASP A 303 -13.49 8.72 -11.38
N PRO A 304 -14.36 8.76 -12.40
CA PRO A 304 -14.36 9.87 -13.39
C PRO A 304 -14.56 11.25 -12.79
N ALA A 305 -15.42 11.40 -11.77
CA ALA A 305 -15.72 12.70 -11.17
C ALA A 305 -14.50 13.24 -10.39
N SER A 306 -13.85 12.40 -9.61
CA SER A 306 -12.61 12.75 -8.88
C SER A 306 -11.44 13.00 -9.84
N LEU A 307 -11.38 12.29 -10.98
CA LEU A 307 -10.42 12.58 -12.04
C LEU A 307 -10.64 13.97 -12.65
N ASP A 308 -11.87 14.32 -12.99
CA ASP A 308 -12.18 15.65 -13.54
C ASP A 308 -11.82 16.77 -12.56
N ALA A 309 -12.12 16.59 -11.27
CA ALA A 309 -11.74 17.54 -10.21
C ALA A 309 -10.22 17.68 -10.08
N ALA A 310 -9.49 16.56 -10.12
CA ALA A 310 -8.03 16.57 -10.06
C ALA A 310 -7.41 17.24 -11.29
N VAL A 311 -7.93 16.93 -12.49
CA VAL A 311 -7.48 17.54 -13.75
C VAL A 311 -7.66 19.06 -13.70
N ALA A 312 -8.84 19.56 -13.30
CA ALA A 312 -9.08 20.99 -13.17
C ALA A 312 -8.07 21.67 -12.22
N ALA A 313 -7.91 21.12 -11.02
CA ALA A 313 -7.01 21.68 -10.01
C ALA A 313 -5.52 21.65 -10.42
N LEU A 314 -5.09 20.61 -11.15
CA LEU A 314 -3.69 20.42 -11.57
C LEU A 314 -3.35 21.21 -12.85
N SER A 315 -4.36 21.55 -13.69
CA SER A 315 -4.18 22.38 -14.89
C SER A 315 -4.07 23.88 -14.58
N GLU A 316 -4.70 24.34 -13.48
CA GLU A 316 -4.73 25.73 -13.07
C GLU A 316 -3.53 26.14 -12.20
N ALA A 317 -2.72 25.19 -11.77
CA ALA A 317 -1.59 25.47 -10.90
C ALA A 317 -0.39 26.01 -11.69
N PRO A 318 0.13 27.24 -11.37
CA PRO A 318 1.23 27.88 -12.07
C PRO A 318 2.55 27.12 -11.94
#